data_e18752cbd8f0d7acf7a16377eb91cf2c
#
_entry.id   e18752cbd8f0d7acf7a16377eb91cf2c
#
_cell.length_a   1.000
_cell.length_b   1.000
_cell.length_c   1.000
_cell.angle_alpha   90.00
_cell.angle_beta   90.00
_cell.angle_gamma   90.00
#
_symmetry.space_group_name_H-M   'P 1'
#
loop_
_entity.id
_entity.type
_entity.pdbx_description
1 polymer ?
#
loop_
_entity_poly.entity_id
_entity_poly.type
_entity_poly.pdbx_seq_one_letter_code
_entity_poly.pdbx_strand_id
1 'polypeptide(L)'
;MAARHIYKVIFMNQGKIYEVYARKVSQEGFWGFIEIEQMIFGERGGVVVDPGEEKLKDEFASVKRTFIPMHAVVRIDEVAREGTAKITVLEGGANVTPFPMPAYHPGNHKK
;
A
#
# COMPACT_ATOMS: atom_id res chain seq x y z
N MET A 1 5.13 -26.65 10.98
CA MET A 1 5.07 -25.35 11.23
C MET A 1 4.92 -24.56 9.99
N ALA A 2 4.00 -23.72 9.95
CA ALA A 2 3.75 -23.00 8.75
C ALA A 2 4.80 -21.93 8.56
N ALA A 3 5.16 -21.70 7.37
CA ALA A 3 6.10 -20.68 7.08
C ALA A 3 5.48 -19.34 7.36
N ARG A 4 6.28 -18.40 7.78
CA ARG A 4 5.79 -17.09 7.97
C ARG A 4 6.05 -16.33 6.73
N HIS A 5 5.05 -15.66 6.24
CA HIS A 5 5.17 -14.88 5.04
C HIS A 5 5.06 -13.41 5.40
N ILE A 6 5.82 -12.58 4.73
CA ILE A 6 5.72 -11.15 4.90
C ILE A 6 5.60 -10.56 3.51
N TYR A 7 4.60 -9.75 3.32
CA TYR A 7 4.34 -9.14 2.02
C TYR A 7 4.48 -7.64 2.10
N LYS A 8 5.12 -7.06 1.10
CA LYS A 8 5.18 -5.62 0.98
C LYS A 8 4.14 -5.25 -0.03
N VAL A 9 3.19 -4.42 0.35
CA VAL A 9 2.11 -4.02 -0.52
C VAL A 9 2.19 -2.53 -0.76
N ILE A 10 2.20 -2.15 -2.01
CA ILE A 10 2.25 -0.76 -2.40
C ILE A 10 0.95 -0.44 -3.10
N PHE A 11 0.23 0.54 -2.62
CA PHE A 11 -1.05 0.90 -3.23
C PHE A 11 -1.28 2.40 -3.16
N MET A 12 -2.18 2.86 -3.97
CA MET A 12 -2.47 4.27 -4.05
C MET A 12 -3.81 4.55 -3.40
N ASN A 13 -3.89 5.59 -2.62
CA ASN A 13 -5.13 5.96 -1.98
C ASN A 13 -5.17 7.47 -1.78
N GLN A 14 -6.11 8.11 -2.44
CA GLN A 14 -6.34 9.54 -2.28
C GLN A 14 -5.08 10.36 -2.54
N GLY A 15 -4.42 10.05 -3.62
CA GLY A 15 -3.24 10.83 -4.00
C GLY A 15 -2.00 10.51 -3.21
N LYS A 16 -2.03 9.45 -2.42
CA LYS A 16 -0.87 9.07 -1.65
C LYS A 16 -0.48 7.65 -2.01
N ILE A 17 0.79 7.37 -1.93
CA ILE A 17 1.29 6.03 -2.16
C ILE A 17 1.61 5.42 -0.81
N TYR A 18 0.98 4.33 -0.50
CA TYR A 18 1.20 3.62 0.74
C TYR A 18 2.12 2.43 0.51
N GLU A 19 3.08 2.23 1.40
CA GLU A 19 3.89 1.04 1.37
C GLU A 19 3.76 0.42 2.74
N VAL A 20 3.13 -0.72 2.82
CA VAL A 20 2.90 -1.37 4.10
C VAL A 20 3.39 -2.80 4.05
N TYR A 21 3.60 -3.39 5.20
CA TYR A 21 4.01 -4.77 5.29
C TYR A 21 2.94 -5.53 6.06
N ALA A 22 2.67 -6.75 5.66
CA ALA A 22 1.61 -7.52 6.29
C ALA A 22 1.94 -8.99 6.21
N ARG A 23 1.37 -9.76 7.10
CA ARG A 23 1.61 -11.18 7.10
C ARG A 23 0.61 -11.94 6.24
N LYS A 24 -0.50 -11.33 5.88
CA LYS A 24 -1.47 -12.03 5.09
C LYS A 24 -2.09 -11.13 4.03
N VAL A 25 -2.08 -11.60 2.81
CA VAL A 25 -2.65 -10.89 1.68
C VAL A 25 -3.42 -11.92 0.88
N SER A 26 -4.64 -11.64 0.53
CA SER A 26 -5.43 -12.60 -0.24
C SER A 26 -6.46 -11.89 -1.10
N GLN A 27 -7.16 -12.63 -1.90
CA GLN A 27 -8.20 -12.09 -2.75
C GLN A 27 -9.54 -12.70 -2.42
N GLU A 28 -9.67 -13.28 -1.24
CA GLU A 28 -10.84 -14.09 -0.97
C GLU A 28 -12.05 -13.35 -0.44
N GLY A 29 -11.89 -12.17 0.07
CA GLY A 29 -13.00 -11.51 0.71
C GLY A 29 -14.01 -10.93 -0.26
N PHE A 30 -13.64 -9.91 -0.99
CA PHE A 30 -14.52 -9.28 -1.96
C PHE A 30 -13.91 -9.41 -3.33
N TRP A 31 -14.75 -9.75 -4.29
CA TRP A 31 -14.27 -9.86 -5.65
C TRP A 31 -13.72 -8.53 -6.11
N GLY A 32 -12.56 -8.54 -6.73
CA GLY A 32 -11.94 -7.31 -7.22
C GLY A 32 -11.15 -6.53 -6.20
N PHE A 33 -11.00 -7.08 -5.00
CA PHE A 33 -10.24 -6.41 -3.95
C PHE A 33 -9.13 -7.30 -3.44
N ILE A 34 -8.08 -6.68 -2.97
CA ILE A 34 -7.01 -7.38 -2.28
C ILE A 34 -7.26 -7.15 -0.80
N GLU A 35 -7.26 -8.22 -0.04
CA GLU A 35 -7.49 -8.15 1.39
C GLU A 35 -6.15 -8.21 2.11
N ILE A 36 -5.88 -7.25 2.99
CA ILE A 36 -4.63 -7.18 3.73
C ILE A 36 -4.94 -7.30 5.21
N GLU A 37 -4.29 -8.25 5.89
CA GLU A 37 -4.48 -8.47 7.30
C GLU A 37 -3.16 -8.55 8.01
N GLN A 38 -3.17 -8.31 9.28
CA GLN A 38 -1.98 -8.50 10.11
C GLN A 38 -0.84 -7.60 9.64
N MET A 39 -1.15 -6.33 9.55
CA MET A 39 -0.11 -5.38 9.15
C MET A 39 0.96 -5.29 10.22
N ILE A 40 2.18 -5.05 9.81
CA ILE A 40 3.32 -5.01 10.68
C ILE A 40 3.85 -3.60 10.74
N PHE A 41 3.97 -3.04 11.94
CA PHE A 41 4.49 -1.70 12.09
C PHE A 41 5.52 -1.70 13.24
N GLY A 42 6.70 -1.19 12.94
CA GLY A 42 7.66 -0.95 14.01
C GLY A 42 8.14 -2.15 14.77
N GLU A 43 8.10 -3.33 14.17
CA GLU A 43 8.46 -4.52 14.89
C GLU A 43 9.88 -4.97 14.65
N ARG A 44 10.72 -4.07 14.28
CA ARG A 44 12.07 -4.48 13.93
C ARG A 44 13.05 -4.43 15.07
N GLY A 45 12.58 -4.12 16.26
CA GLY A 45 13.44 -4.13 17.42
C GLY A 45 14.31 -2.92 17.57
N GLY A 46 14.18 -1.95 16.74
CA GLY A 46 14.97 -0.78 16.88
C GLY A 46 14.39 0.17 17.86
N VAL A 47 15.20 1.08 18.35
CA VAL A 47 14.70 2.05 19.27
C VAL A 47 14.28 3.30 18.59
N VAL A 48 14.55 3.43 17.31
CA VAL A 48 14.20 4.64 16.59
C VAL A 48 12.75 4.55 16.17
N VAL A 49 11.99 5.59 16.44
CA VAL A 49 10.61 5.62 16.05
C VAL A 49 10.50 6.49 14.82
N ASP A 50 9.87 5.98 13.79
CA ASP A 50 9.67 6.72 12.57
C ASP A 50 8.31 7.40 12.65
N PRO A 51 8.25 8.73 12.66
CA PRO A 51 6.98 9.40 12.84
C PRO A 51 5.97 9.09 11.73
N GLY A 52 6.44 8.88 10.53
CA GLY A 52 5.53 8.55 9.45
C GLY A 52 4.93 7.18 9.64
N GLU A 53 5.74 6.25 10.12
CA GLU A 53 5.23 4.92 10.35
C GLU A 53 4.27 4.92 11.53
N GLU A 54 4.52 5.74 12.54
CA GLU A 54 3.61 5.83 13.65
C GLU A 54 2.24 6.35 13.22
N LYS A 55 2.22 7.27 12.29
CA LYS A 55 0.95 7.75 11.79
C LYS A 55 0.21 6.66 11.06
N LEU A 56 0.91 5.85 10.29
CA LEU A 56 0.27 4.73 9.61
C LEU A 56 -0.23 3.71 10.62
N LYS A 57 0.54 3.45 11.65
CA LYS A 57 0.13 2.53 12.66
C LYS A 57 -1.16 3.00 13.31
N ASP A 58 -1.26 4.30 13.57
CA ASP A 58 -2.47 4.85 14.15
C ASP A 58 -3.65 4.74 13.19
N GLU A 59 -3.40 4.98 11.92
CA GLU A 59 -4.48 4.92 10.94
C GLU A 59 -5.10 3.52 10.89
N PHE A 60 -4.29 2.50 11.03
CA PHE A 60 -4.79 1.14 10.94
C PHE A 60 -4.94 0.46 12.30
N ALA A 61 -4.84 1.20 13.39
CA ALA A 61 -4.85 0.60 14.71
C ALA A 61 -6.12 -0.17 15.01
N SER A 62 -7.25 0.30 14.54
CA SER A 62 -8.49 -0.40 14.82
C SER A 62 -9.01 -1.15 13.61
N VAL A 63 -8.17 -1.31 12.60
CA VAL A 63 -8.60 -1.98 11.37
C VAL A 63 -8.15 -3.42 11.45
N LYS A 64 -9.11 -4.35 11.36
CA LYS A 64 -8.79 -5.74 11.39
C LYS A 64 -8.25 -6.18 10.05
N ARG A 65 -8.83 -5.72 8.99
CA ARG A 65 -8.35 -6.00 7.66
C ARG A 65 -8.80 -4.88 6.75
N THR A 66 -8.04 -4.66 5.71
CA THR A 66 -8.40 -3.60 4.80
C THR A 66 -8.53 -4.20 3.41
N PHE A 67 -9.45 -3.67 2.63
CA PHE A 67 -9.70 -4.16 1.29
C PHE A 67 -9.32 -3.07 0.32
N ILE A 68 -8.40 -3.35 -0.57
CA ILE A 68 -7.91 -2.38 -1.53
C ILE A 68 -8.37 -2.80 -2.92
N PRO A 69 -9.02 -1.93 -3.67
CA PRO A 69 -9.41 -2.30 -5.03
C PRO A 69 -8.19 -2.72 -5.82
N MET A 70 -8.31 -3.76 -6.60
CA MET A 70 -7.16 -4.27 -7.31
C MET A 70 -6.49 -3.25 -8.19
N HIS A 71 -7.28 -2.35 -8.78
CA HIS A 71 -6.68 -1.36 -9.66
C HIS A 71 -5.88 -0.30 -8.91
N ALA A 72 -6.00 -0.25 -7.60
CA ALA A 72 -5.21 0.71 -6.83
C ALA A 72 -3.92 0.08 -6.34
N VAL A 73 -3.75 -1.21 -6.49
CA VAL A 73 -2.54 -1.88 -6.05
C VAL A 73 -1.46 -1.66 -7.09
N VAL A 74 -0.31 -1.19 -6.67
CA VAL A 74 0.79 -0.98 -7.56
C VAL A 74 1.64 -2.23 -7.64
N ARG A 75 1.89 -2.86 -6.51
CA ARG A 75 2.80 -3.99 -6.50
C ARG A 75 2.72 -4.71 -5.16
N ILE A 76 2.84 -6.01 -5.19
CA ILE A 76 2.90 -6.82 -3.98
C ILE A 76 4.10 -7.74 -4.10
N ASP A 77 4.97 -7.71 -3.13
CA ASP A 77 6.14 -8.57 -3.12
C ASP A 77 6.14 -9.39 -1.84
N GLU A 78 6.54 -10.63 -1.93
CA GLU A 78 6.81 -11.39 -0.73
C GLU A 78 8.27 -11.13 -0.39
N VAL A 79 8.56 -10.70 0.82
CA VAL A 79 9.90 -10.27 1.20
C VAL A 79 10.38 -11.07 2.40
N ALA A 80 11.68 -11.05 2.63
CA ALA A 80 12.27 -11.82 3.71
C ALA A 80 12.02 -11.19 5.06
N ARG A 81 11.91 -9.88 5.11
CA ARG A 81 11.67 -9.20 6.38
C ARG A 81 10.96 -7.90 6.12
N GLU A 82 10.32 -7.39 7.15
CA GLU A 82 9.57 -6.15 6.99
C GLU A 82 10.50 -4.95 7.00
N GLY A 83 10.11 -3.92 6.34
CA GLY A 83 10.80 -2.64 6.38
C GLY A 83 9.91 -1.63 7.07
N THR A 84 10.22 -0.37 6.91
CA THR A 84 9.45 0.70 7.50
C THR A 84 8.27 1.03 6.59
N ALA A 85 7.09 0.99 7.15
CA ALA A 85 5.91 1.38 6.38
C ALA A 85 5.94 2.89 6.19
N LYS A 86 5.46 3.35 5.05
CA LYS A 86 5.52 4.78 4.78
C LYS A 86 4.43 5.22 3.81
N ILE A 87 4.16 6.51 3.83
CA ILE A 87 3.24 7.12 2.92
C ILE A 87 3.99 8.21 2.19
N THR A 88 3.85 8.26 0.89
CA THR A 88 4.43 9.31 0.10
C THR A 88 3.29 10.10 -0.51
N VAL A 89 3.25 11.39 -0.25
CA VAL A 89 2.21 12.20 -0.81
C VAL A 89 2.60 12.59 -2.21
N LEU A 90 1.72 12.34 -3.15
CA LEU A 90 2.01 12.73 -4.49
C LEU A 90 1.75 14.21 -4.56
N GLU A 91 2.72 14.95 -5.01
CA GLU A 91 2.56 16.34 -5.06
C GLU A 91 1.64 16.56 -6.10
N GLY A 92 0.56 16.96 -5.79
CA GLY A 92 -0.39 17.16 -6.74
C GLY A 92 -0.07 18.20 -7.65
N GLY A 93 0.93 18.67 -7.66
CA GLY A 93 1.20 19.70 -8.51
C GLY A 93 1.06 19.36 -9.91
N ALA A 94 0.91 20.34 -10.67
CA ALA A 94 0.75 20.13 -12.01
C ALA A 94 1.86 19.41 -12.61
N ASN A 95 2.93 19.38 -11.96
CA ASN A 95 3.99 18.72 -12.55
C ASN A 95 4.01 17.33 -12.26
N VAL A 96 3.13 16.82 -11.60
CA VAL A 96 3.13 15.47 -11.42
C VAL A 96 2.64 14.88 -12.65
N THR A 97 3.39 14.19 -13.32
CA THR A 97 2.95 13.54 -14.41
C THR A 97 2.42 12.34 -14.02
N PRO A 98 1.30 12.15 -14.24
CA PRO A 98 0.70 11.02 -13.81
C PRO A 98 1.24 9.96 -14.57
N PHE A 99 1.04 8.86 -14.31
CA PHE A 99 1.33 7.86 -15.02
C PHE A 99 0.85 8.06 -16.25
N PRO A 100 1.44 7.77 -17.13
CA PRO A 100 1.01 7.80 -18.40
C PRO A 100 -0.10 6.94 -18.51
N MET A 101 -1.09 7.30 -18.14
CA MET A 101 -2.12 6.62 -18.31
C MET A 101 -2.40 6.76 -19.57
N PRO A 102 -2.30 6.03 -20.19
CA PRO A 102 -2.52 6.10 -21.46
C PRO A 102 -3.70 6.72 -21.72
N ALA A 103 -3.76 6.86 -21.59
CA ALA A 103 -4.54 7.22 -21.81
C ALA A 103 -5.44 7.43 -22.21
N TYR A 104 -5.69 7.46 -22.17
CA TYR A 104 -6.60 7.42 -22.36
C TYR A 104 -7.15 8.58 -22.39
N HIS A 105 -7.08 9.21 -23.03
CA HIS A 105 -7.53 10.27 -23.22
C HIS A 105 -8.44 10.23 -24.14
N PRO A 106 -9.34 10.15 -23.95
CA PRO A 106 -10.34 10.01 -24.78
C PRO A 106 -10.30 11.05 -25.69
N GLY A 107 -10.12 11.25 -26.17
CA GLY A 107 -10.13 12.15 -26.90
C GLY A 107 -9.33 12.76 -27.22
N ASN A 108 -9.05 12.74 -27.13
CA ASN A 108 -8.41 13.11 -27.39
C ASN A 108 -8.08 12.90 -28.10
N HIS A 109 -8.30 12.63 -28.25
CA HIS A 109 -8.14 12.30 -28.81
C HIS A 109 -8.17 12.79 -29.46
N LYS A 110 -8.10 13.19 -29.53
CA LYS A 110 -8.20 13.66 -30.05
C LYS A 110 -8.07 13.92 -30.61
N LYS A 111 -8.11 13.93 -30.80
CA LYS A 111 -8.20 14.08 -31.25
C LYS A 111 -8.18 14.28 -31.69
#